data_266fc0d6254c1280158612b745ef2cad
#
_entry.id   266fc0d6254c1280158612b745ef2cad
#
_cell.length_a   1.000
_cell.length_b   1.000
_cell.length_c   1.000
_cell.angle_alpha   90.00
_cell.angle_beta   90.00
_cell.angle_gamma   90.00
#
_symmetry.space_group_name_H-M   'P 1'
#
loop_
_entity.id
_entity.type
_entity.pdbx_description
1 polymer ?
#
loop_
_entity_poly.entity_id
_entity_poly.type
_entity_poly.pdbx_seq_one_letter_code
_entity_poly.pdbx_strand_id
1 'polypeptide(L)'
;MGNYKVLVTGGAGYIGSVMVPQLLSSGYSVTVFDNFMYKQNSLLDVCYHPSFSVVNGDVRDIEALKKEIINHDIIIPLAAIVGAPACDRDPSLATDVNLTQVENISKWVSASQMVLFPVTNSGYGIGQEGVYCDEKTPLRPISHYGQTKVAAEDVLLQMGNVVTFRLATVFGCSPRMRLDLLVNDFV
;
A
#
# COMPACT_ATOMS: atom_id res chain seq x y z
N MET A 1 -18.71 13.90 -11.81
CA MET A 1 -18.11 12.75 -11.11
C MET A 1 -18.20 13.06 -9.61
N GLY A 2 -18.59 12.11 -8.77
CA GLY A 2 -18.65 12.33 -7.32
C GLY A 2 -17.26 12.67 -6.78
N ASN A 3 -17.18 13.60 -5.84
CA ASN A 3 -15.92 13.99 -5.20
C ASN A 3 -15.55 12.94 -4.13
N TYR A 4 -15.04 11.77 -4.56
CA TYR A 4 -14.64 10.72 -3.64
C TYR A 4 -13.43 11.15 -2.82
N LYS A 5 -13.47 10.82 -1.55
CA LYS A 5 -12.36 10.98 -0.61
C LYS A 5 -11.52 9.72 -0.58
N VAL A 6 -10.25 9.84 -0.91
CA VAL A 6 -9.29 8.73 -0.98
C VAL A 6 -8.29 8.85 0.17
N LEU A 7 -8.19 7.81 0.98
CA LEU A 7 -7.13 7.66 1.97
C LEU A 7 -6.01 6.81 1.38
N VAL A 8 -4.79 7.33 1.40
CA VAL A 8 -3.59 6.59 0.99
C VAL A 8 -2.66 6.45 2.18
N THR A 9 -2.57 5.28 2.80
CA THR A 9 -1.55 5.03 3.83
C THR A 9 -0.19 4.78 3.16
N GLY A 10 0.90 5.30 3.73
CA GLY A 10 2.21 5.20 3.07
C GLY A 10 2.31 6.03 1.77
N GLY A 11 1.47 7.07 1.64
CA GLY A 11 1.37 7.87 0.41
C GLY A 11 2.59 8.71 0.10
N ALA A 12 3.49 8.96 1.06
CA ALA A 12 4.77 9.60 0.84
C ALA A 12 5.88 8.63 0.36
N GLY A 13 5.54 7.33 0.19
CA GLY A 13 6.44 6.29 -0.29
C GLY A 13 6.67 6.32 -1.80
N TYR A 14 7.36 5.29 -2.32
CA TYR A 14 7.76 5.18 -3.72
C TYR A 14 6.57 5.21 -4.69
N ILE A 15 5.56 4.35 -4.48
CA ILE A 15 4.36 4.29 -5.32
C ILE A 15 3.46 5.49 -5.02
N GLY A 16 3.24 5.79 -3.73
CA GLY A 16 2.29 6.82 -3.30
C GLY A 16 2.64 8.20 -3.83
N SER A 17 3.92 8.59 -3.83
CA SER A 17 4.35 9.90 -4.31
C SER A 17 4.15 10.15 -5.81
N VAL A 18 3.95 9.08 -6.59
CA VAL A 18 3.54 9.17 -8.00
C VAL A 18 2.02 9.11 -8.14
N MET A 19 1.36 8.25 -7.36
CA MET A 19 -0.09 8.05 -7.42
C MET A 19 -0.87 9.27 -6.90
N VAL A 20 -0.45 9.88 -5.78
CA VAL A 20 -1.16 10.98 -5.14
C VAL A 20 -1.39 12.18 -6.08
N PRO A 21 -0.38 12.70 -6.80
CA PRO A 21 -0.60 13.75 -7.79
C PRO A 21 -1.60 13.37 -8.89
N GLN A 22 -1.59 12.12 -9.33
CA GLN A 22 -2.51 11.64 -10.37
C GLN A 22 -3.95 11.56 -9.86
N LEU A 23 -4.16 11.12 -8.63
CA LEU A 23 -5.49 11.11 -8.00
C LEU A 23 -6.03 12.54 -7.86
N LEU A 24 -5.21 13.48 -7.39
CA LEU A 24 -5.59 14.90 -7.27
C LEU A 24 -5.95 15.50 -8.63
N SER A 25 -5.13 15.27 -9.66
CA SER A 25 -5.40 15.76 -11.03
C SER A 25 -6.65 15.12 -11.66
N SER A 26 -7.04 13.92 -11.19
CA SER A 26 -8.26 13.24 -11.58
C SER A 26 -9.51 13.72 -10.81
N GLY A 27 -9.35 14.71 -9.92
CA GLY A 27 -10.45 15.35 -9.19
C GLY A 27 -10.87 14.66 -7.89
N TYR A 28 -10.05 13.73 -7.37
CA TYR A 28 -10.28 13.15 -6.05
C TYR A 28 -9.81 14.09 -4.93
N SER A 29 -10.44 14.00 -3.76
CA SER A 29 -9.86 14.55 -2.53
C SER A 29 -8.98 13.48 -1.89
N VAL A 30 -7.70 13.79 -1.64
CA VAL A 30 -6.73 12.80 -1.18
C VAL A 30 -6.19 13.16 0.18
N THR A 31 -6.28 12.22 1.12
CA THR A 31 -5.58 12.28 2.40
C THR A 31 -4.47 11.24 2.41
N VAL A 32 -3.25 11.69 2.65
CA VAL A 32 -2.11 10.80 2.90
C VAL A 32 -1.93 10.61 4.40
N PHE A 33 -1.85 9.35 4.83
CA PHE A 33 -1.49 8.96 6.19
C PHE A 33 -0.11 8.28 6.15
N ASP A 34 0.92 8.93 6.68
CA ASP A 34 2.32 8.45 6.60
C ASP A 34 3.10 8.88 7.84
N ASN A 35 4.00 8.04 8.34
CA ASN A 35 4.85 8.38 9.47
C ASN A 35 6.19 9.02 9.06
N PHE A 36 6.42 9.19 7.76
CA PHE A 36 7.63 9.79 7.19
C PHE A 36 8.93 9.16 7.71
N MET A 37 8.93 7.85 7.96
CA MET A 37 10.07 7.14 8.55
C MET A 37 11.37 7.28 7.74
N TYR A 38 11.26 7.59 6.46
CA TYR A 38 12.41 7.81 5.57
C TYR A 38 12.78 9.29 5.43
N LYS A 39 12.14 10.20 6.19
CA LYS A 39 12.36 11.65 6.16
C LYS A 39 12.30 12.27 4.75
N GLN A 40 11.43 11.71 3.91
CA GLN A 40 11.25 12.14 2.53
C GLN A 40 10.35 13.38 2.40
N ASN A 41 10.65 14.20 1.37
CA ASN A 41 9.87 15.39 0.99
C ASN A 41 9.08 15.20 -0.31
N SER A 42 8.65 13.96 -0.56
CA SER A 42 8.11 13.48 -1.84
C SER A 42 6.75 14.06 -2.24
N LEU A 43 6.07 14.78 -1.34
CA LEU A 43 4.74 15.35 -1.56
C LEU A 43 4.75 16.90 -1.63
N LEU A 44 5.93 17.54 -1.69
CA LEU A 44 6.01 19.00 -1.72
C LEU A 44 5.28 19.62 -2.93
N ASP A 45 5.35 18.97 -4.08
CA ASP A 45 4.74 19.46 -5.33
C ASP A 45 3.20 19.48 -5.29
N VAL A 46 2.57 18.83 -4.32
CA VAL A 46 1.11 18.80 -4.15
C VAL A 46 0.63 19.44 -2.86
N CYS A 47 1.51 19.91 -1.99
CA CYS A 47 1.15 20.44 -0.66
C CYS A 47 0.25 21.68 -0.71
N TYR A 48 0.23 22.42 -1.82
CA TYR A 48 -0.63 23.58 -2.04
C TYR A 48 -2.02 23.22 -2.61
N HIS A 49 -2.24 21.97 -3.01
CA HIS A 49 -3.49 21.56 -3.67
C HIS A 49 -4.67 21.59 -2.68
N PRO A 50 -5.80 22.27 -2.99
CA PRO A 50 -6.89 22.48 -2.03
C PRO A 50 -7.61 21.19 -1.59
N SER A 51 -7.53 20.13 -2.41
CA SER A 51 -8.11 18.81 -2.11
C SER A 51 -7.09 17.82 -1.56
N PHE A 52 -5.90 18.30 -1.16
CA PHE A 52 -4.86 17.48 -0.56
C PHE A 52 -4.78 17.71 0.95
N SER A 53 -4.66 16.62 1.69
CA SER A 53 -4.41 16.63 3.13
C SER A 53 -3.35 15.61 3.50
N VAL A 54 -2.61 15.90 4.55
CA VAL A 54 -1.58 14.99 5.09
C VAL A 54 -1.80 14.83 6.59
N VAL A 55 -1.76 13.59 7.05
CA VAL A 55 -1.75 13.22 8.47
C VAL A 55 -0.42 12.51 8.76
N ASN A 56 0.40 13.12 9.61
CA ASN A 56 1.58 12.45 10.12
C ASN A 56 1.17 11.46 11.20
N GLY A 57 1.19 10.17 10.88
CA GLY A 57 0.75 9.11 11.77
C GLY A 57 1.31 7.74 11.40
N ASP A 58 1.42 6.87 12.40
CA ASP A 58 1.84 5.49 12.23
C ASP A 58 0.60 4.59 12.08
N VAL A 59 0.61 3.68 11.10
CA VAL A 59 -0.52 2.76 10.86
C VAL A 59 -0.77 1.77 12.01
N ARG A 60 0.15 1.68 12.95
CA ARG A 60 0.01 0.92 14.20
C ARG A 60 -0.76 1.70 15.28
N ASP A 61 -0.92 3.01 15.12
CA ASP A 61 -1.81 3.81 15.95
C ASP A 61 -3.26 3.57 15.52
N ILE A 62 -3.91 2.66 16.24
CA ILE A 62 -5.25 2.15 15.95
C ILE A 62 -6.29 3.25 15.90
N GLU A 63 -6.26 4.17 16.86
CA GLU A 63 -7.28 5.24 16.95
C GLU A 63 -7.09 6.29 15.85
N ALA A 64 -5.84 6.69 15.59
CA ALA A 64 -5.53 7.65 14.53
C ALA A 64 -5.89 7.07 13.14
N LEU A 65 -5.52 5.83 12.86
CA LEU A 65 -5.82 5.18 11.58
C LEU A 65 -7.34 4.97 11.39
N LYS A 66 -8.05 4.50 12.41
CA LYS A 66 -9.49 4.28 12.38
C LYS A 66 -10.25 5.55 12.05
N LYS A 67 -9.87 6.67 12.67
CA LYS A 67 -10.46 7.98 12.42
C LYS A 67 -10.40 8.36 10.94
N GLU A 68 -9.28 8.09 10.29
CA GLU A 68 -9.13 8.39 8.86
C GLU A 68 -9.93 7.42 7.99
N ILE A 69 -9.93 6.12 8.29
CA ILE A 69 -10.65 5.11 7.50
C ILE A 69 -12.15 5.42 7.42
N ILE A 70 -12.80 5.72 8.55
CA ILE A 70 -14.26 5.95 8.58
C ILE A 70 -14.72 7.22 7.84
N ASN A 71 -13.80 8.12 7.54
CA ASN A 71 -14.09 9.42 6.89
C ASN A 71 -13.79 9.44 5.38
N HIS A 72 -13.38 8.31 4.79
CA HIS A 72 -12.99 8.23 3.38
C HIS A 72 -13.82 7.17 2.63
N ASP A 73 -13.99 7.35 1.32
CA ASP A 73 -14.79 6.47 0.46
C ASP A 73 -13.94 5.33 -0.11
N ILE A 74 -12.66 5.61 -0.39
CA ILE A 74 -11.70 4.68 -0.98
C ILE A 74 -10.46 4.62 -0.10
N ILE A 75 -10.03 3.42 0.25
CA ILE A 75 -8.85 3.16 1.06
C ILE A 75 -7.79 2.47 0.21
N ILE A 76 -6.59 3.02 0.16
CA ILE A 76 -5.44 2.46 -0.56
C ILE A 76 -4.30 2.21 0.45
N PRO A 77 -4.20 1.00 1.02
CA PRO A 77 -3.17 0.68 2.00
C PRO A 77 -1.82 0.41 1.32
N LEU A 78 -0.99 1.46 1.16
CA LEU A 78 0.39 1.33 0.63
C LEU A 78 1.44 1.21 1.74
N ALA A 79 1.12 1.62 2.98
CA ALA A 79 2.07 1.52 4.08
C ALA A 79 2.51 0.06 4.27
N ALA A 80 3.80 -0.19 4.10
CA ALA A 80 4.38 -1.53 4.22
C ALA A 80 5.90 -1.45 4.49
N ILE A 81 6.39 -2.42 5.24
CA ILE A 81 7.82 -2.76 5.24
C ILE A 81 8.07 -3.66 4.03
N VAL A 82 8.82 -3.15 3.05
CA VAL A 82 8.90 -3.75 1.72
C VAL A 82 10.21 -4.53 1.53
N GLY A 83 10.07 -5.75 1.02
CA GLY A 83 11.17 -6.64 0.66
C GLY A 83 11.64 -7.54 1.80
N ALA A 84 12.14 -8.74 1.44
CA ALA A 84 12.59 -9.75 2.39
C ALA A 84 13.66 -9.22 3.35
N PRO A 85 14.74 -8.54 2.90
CA PRO A 85 15.79 -8.08 3.82
C PRO A 85 15.31 -7.08 4.89
N ALA A 86 14.29 -6.26 4.59
CA ALA A 86 13.74 -5.32 5.55
C ALA A 86 12.82 -6.01 6.57
N CYS A 87 12.00 -6.96 6.09
CA CYS A 87 11.11 -7.73 6.95
C CYS A 87 11.89 -8.70 7.86
N ASP A 88 12.97 -9.28 7.38
CA ASP A 88 13.80 -10.23 8.15
C ASP A 88 14.59 -9.52 9.27
N ARG A 89 14.90 -8.22 9.11
CA ARG A 89 15.55 -7.43 10.17
C ARG A 89 14.65 -7.17 11.38
N ASP A 90 13.36 -6.99 11.16
CA ASP A 90 12.36 -6.80 12.20
C ASP A 90 11.04 -7.46 11.78
N PRO A 91 10.90 -8.77 12.01
CA PRO A 91 9.71 -9.51 11.63
C PRO A 91 8.44 -9.07 12.37
N SER A 92 8.58 -8.59 13.62
CA SER A 92 7.45 -8.09 14.42
C SER A 92 6.90 -6.81 13.78
N LEU A 93 7.76 -5.83 13.52
CA LEU A 93 7.37 -4.60 12.84
C LEU A 93 6.76 -4.88 11.46
N ALA A 94 7.36 -5.80 10.70
CA ALA A 94 6.84 -6.19 9.40
C ALA A 94 5.44 -6.81 9.49
N THR A 95 5.18 -7.66 10.48
CA THR A 95 3.85 -8.23 10.72
C THR A 95 2.86 -7.15 11.10
N ASP A 96 3.19 -6.27 12.04
CA ASP A 96 2.31 -5.20 12.48
C ASP A 96 1.92 -4.26 11.34
N VAL A 97 2.89 -3.89 10.51
CA VAL A 97 2.68 -2.94 9.39
C VAL A 97 2.08 -3.61 8.17
N ASN A 98 2.44 -4.85 7.82
CA ASN A 98 1.98 -5.49 6.58
C ASN A 98 0.67 -6.27 6.73
N LEU A 99 0.40 -6.80 7.94
CA LEU A 99 -0.75 -7.66 8.20
C LEU A 99 -1.70 -7.04 9.23
N THR A 100 -1.25 -6.80 10.47
CA THR A 100 -2.15 -6.41 11.58
C THR A 100 -2.91 -5.11 11.29
N GLN A 101 -2.27 -4.11 10.65
CA GLN A 101 -3.01 -2.92 10.21
C GLN A 101 -4.14 -3.26 9.23
N VAL A 102 -3.91 -4.20 8.30
CA VAL A 102 -4.89 -4.60 7.28
C VAL A 102 -6.05 -5.36 7.92
N GLU A 103 -5.76 -6.23 8.89
CA GLU A 103 -6.79 -6.87 9.70
C GLU A 103 -7.66 -5.85 10.46
N ASN A 104 -7.08 -4.76 10.92
CA ASN A 104 -7.82 -3.67 11.55
C ASN A 104 -8.65 -2.88 10.52
N ILE A 105 -8.08 -2.56 9.35
CA ILE A 105 -8.81 -1.93 8.24
C ILE A 105 -10.04 -2.75 7.89
N SER A 106 -9.91 -4.08 7.74
CA SER A 106 -11.02 -4.96 7.38
C SER A 106 -12.20 -4.92 8.36
N LYS A 107 -11.94 -4.63 9.64
CA LYS A 107 -12.96 -4.52 10.68
C LYS A 107 -13.71 -3.18 10.65
N TRP A 108 -13.12 -2.13 10.08
CA TRP A 108 -13.66 -0.76 10.16
C TRP A 108 -14.24 -0.28 8.83
N VAL A 109 -13.83 -0.87 7.73
CA VAL A 109 -14.36 -0.53 6.40
C VAL A 109 -15.81 -1.01 6.29
N SER A 110 -16.70 -0.10 5.90
CA SER A 110 -18.11 -0.37 5.64
C SER A 110 -18.35 -0.89 4.22
N ALA A 111 -19.51 -1.47 3.96
CA ALA A 111 -19.87 -1.97 2.64
C ALA A 111 -19.98 -0.88 1.54
N SER A 112 -20.10 0.39 1.93
CA SER A 112 -20.12 1.52 0.99
C SER A 112 -18.74 2.04 0.60
N GLN A 113 -17.70 1.63 1.29
CA GLN A 113 -16.32 2.00 1.01
C GLN A 113 -15.65 0.94 0.12
N MET A 114 -14.61 1.33 -0.61
CA MET A 114 -13.81 0.43 -1.44
C MET A 114 -12.38 0.34 -0.94
N VAL A 115 -11.80 -0.86 -0.94
CA VAL A 115 -10.38 -1.05 -0.65
C VAL A 115 -9.65 -1.47 -1.92
N LEU A 116 -8.58 -0.73 -2.27
CA LEU A 116 -7.68 -1.05 -3.38
C LEU A 116 -6.32 -1.46 -2.78
N PHE A 117 -6.01 -2.74 -2.78
CA PHE A 117 -4.87 -3.28 -2.05
C PHE A 117 -3.76 -3.80 -2.97
N PRO A 118 -2.62 -3.11 -3.06
CA PRO A 118 -1.45 -3.64 -3.73
C PRO A 118 -0.80 -4.76 -2.92
N VAL A 119 -0.72 -5.92 -3.56
CA VAL A 119 -0.03 -7.12 -3.06
C VAL A 119 1.30 -7.27 -3.83
N THR A 120 1.88 -8.44 -3.83
CA THR A 120 3.17 -8.73 -4.46
C THR A 120 3.15 -10.05 -5.22
N ASN A 121 3.84 -10.11 -6.35
CA ASN A 121 4.10 -11.37 -7.05
C ASN A 121 4.96 -12.35 -6.24
N SER A 122 5.66 -11.88 -5.20
CA SER A 122 6.37 -12.76 -4.25
C SER A 122 5.44 -13.76 -3.54
N GLY A 123 4.14 -13.53 -3.59
CA GLY A 123 3.12 -14.47 -3.13
C GLY A 123 3.12 -15.80 -3.89
N TYR A 124 3.51 -15.81 -5.16
CA TYR A 124 3.56 -17.04 -5.96
C TYR A 124 4.72 -17.99 -5.60
N GLY A 125 5.74 -17.48 -4.89
CA GLY A 125 6.92 -18.26 -4.51
C GLY A 125 7.85 -18.52 -5.69
N ILE A 126 8.39 -19.75 -5.79
CA ILE A 126 9.27 -20.15 -6.89
C ILE A 126 8.41 -20.49 -8.11
N GLY A 127 8.58 -19.74 -9.19
CA GLY A 127 7.94 -20.01 -10.47
C GLY A 127 8.44 -21.31 -11.10
N GLN A 128 7.65 -21.86 -12.01
CA GLN A 128 8.06 -22.97 -12.86
C GLN A 128 8.36 -22.43 -14.26
N GLU A 129 9.43 -22.95 -14.89
CA GLU A 129 9.81 -22.54 -16.24
C GLU A 129 8.66 -22.79 -17.23
N GLY A 130 8.35 -21.80 -18.05
CA GLY A 130 7.27 -21.87 -19.06
C GLY A 130 5.84 -21.74 -18.50
N VAL A 131 5.67 -21.54 -17.20
CA VAL A 131 4.36 -21.35 -16.56
C VAL A 131 4.19 -19.90 -16.13
N TYR A 132 3.15 -19.24 -16.65
CA TYR A 132 2.76 -17.90 -16.23
C TYR A 132 1.77 -17.96 -15.07
N CYS A 133 1.98 -17.11 -14.06
CA CYS A 133 1.07 -16.99 -12.93
C CYS A 133 -0.13 -16.10 -13.29
N ASP A 134 -1.30 -16.50 -12.83
CA ASP A 134 -2.56 -15.76 -12.89
C ASP A 134 -3.21 -15.68 -11.51
N GLU A 135 -4.41 -15.14 -11.41
CA GLU A 135 -5.14 -14.99 -10.16
C GLU A 135 -5.53 -16.33 -9.52
N LYS A 136 -5.58 -17.41 -10.31
CA LYS A 136 -5.93 -18.77 -9.86
C LYS A 136 -4.72 -19.58 -9.43
N THR A 137 -3.52 -19.10 -9.75
CA THR A 137 -2.27 -19.78 -9.39
C THR A 137 -2.12 -19.82 -7.87
N PRO A 138 -1.89 -21.02 -7.28
CA PRO A 138 -1.73 -21.17 -5.84
C PRO A 138 -0.58 -20.33 -5.30
N LEU A 139 -0.83 -19.64 -4.19
CA LEU A 139 0.17 -18.82 -3.51
C LEU A 139 1.03 -19.71 -2.59
N ARG A 140 2.35 -19.56 -2.67
CA ARG A 140 3.35 -20.28 -1.88
C ARG A 140 4.49 -19.35 -1.48
N PRO A 141 4.20 -18.27 -0.72
CA PRO A 141 5.20 -17.27 -0.38
C PRO A 141 6.32 -17.86 0.49
N ILE A 142 7.57 -17.53 0.16
CA ILE A 142 8.76 -18.04 0.85
C ILE A 142 9.23 -17.03 1.90
N SER A 143 9.29 -15.75 1.53
CA SER A 143 9.77 -14.69 2.42
C SER A 143 8.70 -14.25 3.41
N HIS A 144 9.13 -13.76 4.57
CA HIS A 144 8.22 -13.16 5.55
C HIS A 144 7.39 -12.02 4.96
N TYR A 145 8.00 -11.20 4.08
CA TYR A 145 7.29 -10.18 3.30
C TYR A 145 6.14 -10.77 2.48
N GLY A 146 6.42 -11.81 1.68
CA GLY A 146 5.40 -12.47 0.88
C GLY A 146 4.29 -13.08 1.73
N GLN A 147 4.65 -13.74 2.83
CA GLN A 147 3.69 -14.38 3.75
C GLN A 147 2.74 -13.35 4.38
N THR A 148 3.26 -12.24 4.91
CA THR A 148 2.43 -11.19 5.51
C THR A 148 1.53 -10.49 4.49
N LYS A 149 2.01 -10.25 3.26
CA LYS A 149 1.21 -9.64 2.20
C LYS A 149 0.11 -10.57 1.67
N VAL A 150 0.37 -11.88 1.55
CA VAL A 150 -0.63 -12.87 1.17
C VAL A 150 -1.69 -13.04 2.26
N ALA A 151 -1.27 -13.15 3.53
CA ALA A 151 -2.21 -13.23 4.64
C ALA A 151 -3.14 -11.99 4.71
N ALA A 152 -2.59 -10.80 4.46
CA ALA A 152 -3.38 -9.56 4.37
C ALA A 152 -4.35 -9.57 3.18
N GLU A 153 -3.95 -10.10 2.02
CA GLU A 153 -4.83 -10.30 0.87
C GLU A 153 -5.99 -11.23 1.22
N ASP A 154 -5.70 -12.37 1.85
CA ASP A 154 -6.71 -13.37 2.24
C ASP A 154 -7.75 -12.77 3.20
N VAL A 155 -7.33 -11.94 4.16
CA VAL A 155 -8.25 -11.23 5.06
C VAL A 155 -9.18 -10.29 4.28
N LEU A 156 -8.63 -9.50 3.37
CA LEU A 156 -9.41 -8.53 2.60
C LEU A 156 -10.36 -9.18 1.60
N LEU A 157 -9.97 -10.29 0.97
CA LEU A 157 -10.80 -11.01 0.00
C LEU A 157 -12.05 -11.64 0.60
N GLN A 158 -12.16 -11.73 1.94
CA GLN A 158 -13.41 -12.09 2.62
C GLN A 158 -14.47 -10.97 2.55
N MET A 159 -14.08 -9.76 2.15
CA MET A 159 -14.96 -8.62 1.98
C MET A 159 -15.45 -8.53 0.53
N GLY A 160 -16.66 -7.99 0.30
CA GLY A 160 -17.25 -7.88 -1.05
C GLY A 160 -16.82 -6.63 -1.84
N ASN A 161 -16.08 -5.71 -1.22
CA ASN A 161 -15.77 -4.37 -1.73
C ASN A 161 -14.26 -4.11 -1.83
N VAL A 162 -13.50 -5.13 -2.22
CA VAL A 162 -12.04 -5.10 -2.31
C VAL A 162 -11.58 -5.47 -3.71
N VAL A 163 -10.55 -4.77 -4.19
CA VAL A 163 -9.76 -5.17 -5.38
C VAL A 163 -8.31 -5.29 -4.95
N THR A 164 -7.70 -6.44 -5.21
CA THR A 164 -6.28 -6.70 -4.94
C THR A 164 -5.46 -6.70 -6.23
N PHE A 165 -4.22 -6.22 -6.17
CA PHE A 165 -3.31 -6.15 -7.32
C PHE A 165 -2.00 -6.86 -6.98
N ARG A 166 -1.77 -8.05 -7.51
CA ARG A 166 -0.51 -8.79 -7.33
C ARG A 166 0.56 -8.25 -8.27
N LEU A 167 1.15 -7.13 -7.87
CA LEU A 167 2.10 -6.39 -8.69
C LEU A 167 3.41 -7.16 -8.87
N ALA A 168 3.94 -7.14 -10.09
CA ALA A 168 5.35 -7.45 -10.34
C ALA A 168 6.24 -6.33 -9.77
N THR A 169 7.55 -6.41 -9.97
CA THR A 169 8.48 -5.36 -9.54
C THR A 169 8.12 -4.04 -10.22
N VAL A 170 7.62 -3.10 -9.44
CA VAL A 170 7.33 -1.74 -9.92
C VAL A 170 8.63 -0.97 -10.00
N PHE A 171 8.91 -0.32 -11.13
CA PHE A 171 10.12 0.46 -11.38
C PHE A 171 9.79 1.80 -12.05
N GLY A 172 10.77 2.69 -12.12
CA GLY A 172 10.66 4.00 -12.75
C GLY A 172 10.89 5.17 -11.79
N CYS A 173 10.84 6.39 -12.32
CA CYS A 173 11.10 7.60 -11.56
C CYS A 173 10.01 7.89 -10.53
N SER A 174 10.43 8.31 -9.34
CA SER A 174 9.55 8.70 -8.24
C SER A 174 10.21 9.79 -7.40
N PRO A 175 9.44 10.76 -6.86
CA PRO A 175 9.96 11.74 -5.89
C PRO A 175 10.59 11.08 -4.65
N ARG A 176 10.13 9.90 -4.27
CA ARG A 176 10.79 9.03 -3.28
C ARG A 176 11.42 7.85 -4.00
N MET A 177 12.57 8.08 -4.62
CA MET A 177 13.26 7.06 -5.43
C MET A 177 13.72 5.85 -4.59
N ARG A 178 13.68 4.68 -5.20
CA ARG A 178 14.21 3.42 -4.67
C ARG A 178 15.30 2.89 -5.61
N LEU A 179 16.55 3.19 -5.27
CA LEU A 179 17.72 2.73 -6.03
C LEU A 179 18.13 1.29 -5.70
N ASP A 180 17.50 0.70 -4.69
CA ASP A 180 17.68 -0.72 -4.31
C ASP A 180 16.88 -1.70 -5.20
N LEU A 181 16.03 -1.20 -6.10
CA LEU A 181 15.31 -2.03 -7.06
C LEU A 181 16.15 -2.26 -8.31
N LEU A 182 16.25 -3.53 -8.74
CA LEU A 182 17.14 -3.96 -9.81
C LEU A 182 17.11 -3.07 -11.06
N VAL A 183 15.92 -2.76 -11.58
CA VAL A 183 15.78 -1.94 -12.80
C VAL A 183 16.19 -0.48 -12.53
N ASN A 184 15.88 0.06 -11.36
CA ASN A 184 16.21 1.43 -10.99
C ASN A 184 17.71 1.61 -10.71
N ASP A 185 18.43 0.53 -10.35
CA ASP A 185 19.86 0.54 -10.08
C ASP A 185 20.69 0.58 -11.37
N PHE A 186 20.11 0.10 -12.48
CA PHE A 186 20.78 0.07 -13.79
C PHE A 186 20.57 1.33 -14.65
N VAL A 187 19.78 2.27 -14.21
CA VAL A 187 19.45 3.51 -14.91
C VAL A 187 20.01 4.72 -14.17
#